data_bf198a78dd2892d0dea38acdb1683075
#
_entry.id   bf198a78dd2892d0dea38acdb1683075
#
_cell.length_a   1.000
_cell.length_b   1.000
_cell.length_c   1.000
_cell.angle_alpha   90.00
_cell.angle_beta   90.00
_cell.angle_gamma   90.00
#
_symmetry.space_group_name_H-M   'P 1'
#
loop_
_entity.id
_entity.type
_entity.pdbx_description
1 polymer ?
#
loop_
_entity_poly.entity_id
_entity_poly.type
_entity_poly.pdbx_seq_one_letter_code
_entity_poly.pdbx_strand_id
1 'polypeptide(L)'
;MNTLNASGKTSITIDGSTLLNGDYSVSNNDLIISTDSDTTLIKDYFIDKPILASPQGASLTPNLVSSLSAYYSNDLLGFEDPKAIGEITVTDGPIVITRLGQKIELNQGEFIYLNDLVDVGTNTVGITFKDDTALSLEPGAKMVVDEFYYDPEANQGGMNADVIGGSFSFVSGNIAKVGNDAMTVSTPVLTIGVRGTQVAGRANQEGEDNEIVLLPN
;
A
#
# COMPACT_ATOMS: atom_id res chain seq x y z
N MET A 1 23.76 13.90 16.93
CA MET A 1 22.43 13.32 17.22
C MET A 1 21.66 14.31 18.08
N ASN A 2 20.55 14.83 17.60
CA ASN A 2 19.65 15.73 18.30
C ASN A 2 18.47 14.94 18.87
N THR A 3 18.03 15.24 20.11
CA THR A 3 16.91 14.53 20.73
C THR A 3 15.82 15.51 21.10
N LEU A 4 14.60 15.28 20.59
CA LEU A 4 13.40 16.04 20.87
C LEU A 4 12.39 15.11 21.57
N ASN A 5 11.35 15.69 22.16
CA ASN A 5 10.25 14.93 22.78
C ASN A 5 8.92 15.43 22.24
N ALA A 6 8.05 14.51 21.83
CA ALA A 6 6.73 14.79 21.25
C ALA A 6 5.63 14.92 22.29
N SER A 7 5.86 14.43 23.51
CA SER A 7 4.85 14.31 24.56
C SER A 7 4.12 15.63 24.84
N GLY A 8 2.80 15.63 24.65
CA GLY A 8 1.91 16.78 24.85
C GLY A 8 2.05 17.91 23.81
N LYS A 9 2.74 17.67 22.71
CA LYS A 9 2.93 18.67 21.66
C LYS A 9 2.01 18.44 20.46
N THR A 10 1.50 19.53 19.90
CA THR A 10 0.74 19.53 18.66
C THR A 10 1.62 19.78 17.43
N SER A 11 2.81 20.38 17.63
CA SER A 11 3.80 20.62 16.58
C SER A 11 5.21 20.58 17.16
N ILE A 12 6.17 20.12 16.33
CA ILE A 12 7.61 20.13 16.62
C ILE A 12 8.33 20.83 15.49
N THR A 13 9.20 21.77 15.87
CA THR A 13 10.05 22.46 14.88
C THR A 13 11.35 21.72 14.71
N ILE A 14 11.70 21.38 13.46
CA ILE A 14 12.96 20.77 13.06
C ILE A 14 13.55 21.54 11.90
N ASP A 15 14.86 21.36 11.65
CA ASP A 15 15.51 22.01 10.52
C ASP A 15 14.89 21.59 9.17
N GLY A 16 14.79 22.54 8.24
CA GLY A 16 14.11 22.32 6.96
C GLY A 16 14.82 21.28 6.08
N SER A 17 16.17 21.20 6.14
CA SER A 17 16.90 20.17 5.40
C SER A 17 16.67 18.78 5.97
N THR A 18 16.63 18.64 7.29
CA THR A 18 16.26 17.40 7.98
C THR A 18 14.83 16.99 7.67
N LEU A 19 13.90 17.97 7.64
CA LEU A 19 12.50 17.71 7.35
C LEU A 19 12.26 17.21 5.92
N LEU A 20 12.97 17.76 4.93
CA LEU A 20 12.69 17.50 3.50
C LEU A 20 13.57 16.42 2.87
N ASN A 21 14.78 16.22 3.41
CA ASN A 21 15.76 15.31 2.82
C ASN A 21 16.18 14.18 3.78
N GLY A 22 15.57 14.09 4.96
CA GLY A 22 15.88 13.05 5.93
C GLY A 22 15.22 11.71 5.57
N ASP A 23 15.93 10.64 5.94
CA ASP A 23 15.39 9.28 5.94
C ASP A 23 14.63 9.02 7.24
N TYR A 24 13.37 8.65 7.13
CA TYR A 24 12.45 8.47 8.25
C TYR A 24 12.38 7.00 8.66
N SER A 25 12.58 6.72 9.95
CA SER A 25 12.46 5.36 10.49
C SER A 25 11.80 5.37 11.87
N VAL A 26 11.27 4.22 12.28
CA VAL A 26 10.60 4.02 13.56
C VAL A 26 11.44 3.16 14.48
N SER A 27 11.51 3.54 15.76
CA SER A 27 12.07 2.69 16.82
C SER A 27 11.12 2.72 18.02
N ASN A 28 10.35 1.66 18.22
CA ASN A 28 9.22 1.61 19.17
C ASN A 28 8.20 2.73 18.87
N ASN A 29 8.03 3.69 19.78
CA ASN A 29 7.16 4.85 19.62
C ASN A 29 7.91 6.11 19.17
N ASP A 30 9.19 5.99 18.92
CA ASP A 30 10.08 7.09 18.57
C ASP A 30 10.25 7.20 17.05
N LEU A 31 10.34 8.42 16.55
CA LEU A 31 10.68 8.72 15.17
C LEU A 31 12.17 9.07 15.08
N ILE A 32 12.86 8.44 14.15
CA ILE A 32 14.26 8.74 13.82
C ILE A 32 14.28 9.36 12.42
N ILE A 33 14.91 10.51 12.28
CA ILE A 33 15.14 11.17 10.99
C ILE A 33 16.66 11.28 10.80
N SER A 34 17.17 10.58 9.82
CA SER A 34 18.62 10.55 9.51
C SER A 34 18.91 11.32 8.23
N THR A 35 19.99 12.09 8.24
CA THR A 35 20.59 12.74 7.07
C THR A 35 22.04 12.28 6.94
N ASP A 36 22.71 12.60 5.84
CA ASP A 36 24.12 12.27 5.65
C ASP A 36 25.03 12.80 6.76
N SER A 37 24.60 13.85 7.48
CA SER A 37 25.44 14.57 8.45
C SER A 37 24.96 14.46 9.89
N ASP A 38 23.69 14.20 10.16
CA ASP A 38 23.13 14.17 11.52
C ASP A 38 21.91 13.25 11.63
N THR A 39 21.57 12.89 12.87
CA THR A 39 20.36 12.11 13.19
C THR A 39 19.56 12.85 14.25
N THR A 40 18.27 13.01 13.99
CA THR A 40 17.30 13.58 14.94
C THR A 40 16.38 12.47 15.46
N LEU A 41 16.37 12.27 16.78
CA LEU A 41 15.46 11.37 17.49
C LEU A 41 14.31 12.18 18.08
N ILE A 42 13.06 11.82 17.77
CA ILE A 42 11.87 12.42 18.36
C ILE A 42 11.15 11.34 19.18
N LYS A 43 11.33 11.43 20.50
CA LYS A 43 10.75 10.48 21.46
C LYS A 43 9.25 10.60 21.52
N ASP A 44 8.58 9.44 21.66
CA ASP A 44 7.12 9.32 21.80
C ASP A 44 6.32 9.94 20.64
N TYR A 45 6.94 10.07 19.46
CA TYR A 45 6.32 10.70 18.30
C TYR A 45 5.02 10.00 17.88
N PHE A 46 5.03 8.66 17.87
CA PHE A 46 3.88 7.87 17.42
C PHE A 46 2.75 7.74 18.46
N ILE A 47 2.95 8.28 19.68
CA ILE A 47 1.90 8.41 20.69
C ILE A 47 1.05 9.66 20.40
N ASP A 48 1.68 10.83 20.35
CA ASP A 48 0.98 12.13 20.23
C ASP A 48 0.87 12.63 18.78
N LYS A 49 1.71 12.12 17.88
CA LYS A 49 1.71 12.40 16.44
C LYS A 49 1.63 13.90 16.09
N PRO A 50 2.55 14.74 16.59
CA PRO A 50 2.56 16.16 16.28
C PRO A 50 2.90 16.43 14.82
N ILE A 51 2.50 17.59 14.29
CA ILE A 51 2.96 18.09 13.01
C ILE A 51 4.47 18.40 13.11
N LEU A 52 5.27 17.98 12.15
CA LEU A 52 6.64 18.42 12.02
C LEU A 52 6.68 19.65 11.11
N ALA A 53 7.31 20.73 11.56
CA ALA A 53 7.39 21.98 10.82
C ALA A 53 8.80 22.53 10.79
N SER A 54 9.16 23.24 9.71
CA SER A 54 10.42 23.99 9.65
C SER A 54 10.19 25.48 9.97
N PRO A 55 11.22 26.19 10.41
CA PRO A 55 11.14 27.65 10.58
C PRO A 55 10.79 28.42 9.30
N GLN A 56 11.04 27.79 8.14
CA GLN A 56 10.78 28.37 6.81
C GLN A 56 9.36 28.07 6.28
N GLY A 57 8.51 27.37 7.08
CA GLY A 57 7.12 27.13 6.77
C GLY A 57 6.81 25.78 6.07
N ALA A 58 7.82 24.94 5.78
CA ALA A 58 7.56 23.57 5.34
C ALA A 58 6.97 22.76 6.52
N SER A 59 6.03 21.86 6.23
CA SER A 59 5.43 21.01 7.26
C SER A 59 5.07 19.63 6.72
N LEU A 60 5.18 18.63 7.58
CA LEU A 60 4.71 17.27 7.34
C LEU A 60 3.60 16.92 8.33
N THR A 61 2.49 16.48 7.79
CA THR A 61 1.39 15.96 8.62
C THR A 61 1.76 14.63 9.26
N PRO A 62 1.14 14.25 10.39
CA PRO A 62 1.40 12.96 11.03
C PRO A 62 1.18 11.76 10.11
N ASN A 63 0.19 11.82 9.22
CA ASN A 63 -0.07 10.75 8.25
C ASN A 63 1.08 10.61 7.25
N LEU A 64 1.60 11.73 6.75
CA LEU A 64 2.73 11.72 5.83
C LEU A 64 4.00 11.21 6.51
N VAL A 65 4.28 11.66 7.76
CA VAL A 65 5.42 11.15 8.54
C VAL A 65 5.29 9.65 8.79
N SER A 66 4.09 9.18 9.13
CA SER A 66 3.83 7.75 9.31
C SER A 66 4.07 6.96 8.02
N SER A 67 3.69 7.51 6.87
CA SER A 67 3.95 6.87 5.56
C SER A 67 5.42 6.86 5.19
N LEU A 68 6.15 7.94 5.45
CA LEU A 68 7.59 8.03 5.19
C LEU A 68 8.38 7.08 6.10
N SER A 69 8.00 6.96 7.38
CA SER A 69 8.71 6.13 8.36
C SER A 69 8.37 4.65 8.26
N ALA A 70 7.20 4.26 7.81
CA ALA A 70 6.82 2.87 7.59
C ALA A 70 7.61 2.21 6.46
N TYR A 71 8.15 3.01 5.53
CA TYR A 71 8.98 2.54 4.43
C TYR A 71 10.25 1.80 4.89
N TYR A 72 10.83 2.19 6.03
CA TYR A 72 12.07 1.59 6.56
C TYR A 72 11.85 0.62 7.73
N SER A 73 10.62 0.44 8.21
CA SER A 73 10.36 -0.43 9.36
C SER A 73 10.14 -1.90 9.00
N ASN A 74 10.23 -2.28 7.73
CA ASN A 74 10.04 -3.68 7.30
C ASN A 74 11.18 -4.63 7.70
N ASP A 75 12.27 -4.14 8.30
CA ASP A 75 13.45 -4.98 8.60
C ASP A 75 13.60 -5.38 10.09
N LEU A 76 12.74 -4.93 10.98
CA LEU A 76 12.85 -5.24 12.40
C LEU A 76 11.48 -5.46 13.06
N LEU A 77 11.21 -6.72 13.37
CA LEU A 77 10.16 -7.23 14.24
C LEU A 77 8.85 -7.62 13.54
N GLY A 78 8.58 -8.92 13.50
CA GLY A 78 7.35 -9.63 13.17
C GLY A 78 6.03 -9.09 13.71
N PHE A 79 5.77 -7.82 13.50
CA PHE A 79 4.48 -7.20 13.65
C PHE A 79 3.78 -7.21 12.28
N GLU A 80 2.60 -7.78 12.21
CA GLU A 80 1.70 -7.54 11.09
C GLU A 80 1.61 -6.04 10.87
N ASP A 81 2.09 -5.54 9.72
CA ASP A 81 1.98 -4.12 9.41
C ASP A 81 0.49 -3.78 9.27
N PRO A 82 -0.07 -2.94 10.17
CA PRO A 82 -1.51 -2.64 10.16
C PRO A 82 -1.96 -1.91 8.88
N LYS A 83 -1.04 -1.39 8.10
CA LYS A 83 -1.32 -0.67 6.85
C LYS A 83 -1.24 -1.55 5.60
N ALA A 84 -0.62 -2.72 5.67
CA ALA A 84 -0.64 -3.65 4.56
C ALA A 84 -2.09 -3.97 4.18
N ILE A 85 -2.38 -4.04 2.89
CA ILE A 85 -3.70 -4.44 2.39
C ILE A 85 -3.70 -5.88 1.92
N GLY A 86 -2.54 -6.45 1.62
CA GLY A 86 -2.35 -7.82 1.17
C GLY A 86 -0.91 -8.26 1.25
N GLU A 87 -0.68 -9.53 0.93
CA GLU A 87 0.60 -10.22 0.94
C GLU A 87 0.81 -10.96 -0.38
N ILE A 88 2.06 -11.01 -0.87
CA ILE A 88 2.44 -11.86 -1.99
C ILE A 88 2.51 -13.30 -1.52
N THR A 89 1.50 -14.10 -1.86
CA THR A 89 1.41 -15.50 -1.41
C THR A 89 2.10 -16.47 -2.35
N VAL A 90 2.20 -16.12 -3.63
CA VAL A 90 2.87 -16.92 -4.66
C VAL A 90 3.56 -16.00 -5.67
N THR A 91 4.78 -16.33 -6.07
CA THR A 91 5.45 -15.74 -7.24
C THR A 91 6.53 -16.69 -7.75
N ASP A 92 6.83 -16.64 -9.03
CA ASP A 92 7.91 -17.41 -9.69
C ASP A 92 9.21 -16.58 -9.85
N GLY A 93 9.23 -15.37 -9.30
CA GLY A 93 10.39 -14.48 -9.23
C GLY A 93 10.02 -13.15 -8.60
N PRO A 94 10.99 -12.27 -8.32
CA PRO A 94 10.71 -10.97 -7.74
C PRO A 94 9.82 -10.14 -8.68
N ILE A 95 8.86 -9.43 -8.12
CA ILE A 95 8.04 -8.47 -8.84
C ILE A 95 8.47 -7.04 -8.50
N VAL A 96 8.19 -6.10 -9.37
CA VAL A 96 8.49 -4.68 -9.13
C VAL A 96 7.21 -3.96 -8.75
N ILE A 97 7.23 -3.29 -7.62
CA ILE A 97 6.20 -2.32 -7.29
C ILE A 97 6.76 -0.89 -7.41
N THR A 98 5.87 0.08 -7.65
CA THR A 98 6.20 1.49 -7.48
C THR A 98 5.38 2.04 -6.31
N ARG A 99 6.06 2.40 -5.23
CA ARG A 99 5.51 2.97 -4.01
C ARG A 99 6.05 4.38 -3.82
N LEU A 100 5.18 5.37 -3.76
CA LEU A 100 5.56 6.79 -3.63
C LEU A 100 6.60 7.24 -4.69
N GLY A 101 6.51 6.70 -5.90
CA GLY A 101 7.40 7.02 -7.01
C GLY A 101 8.74 6.24 -7.02
N GLN A 102 9.00 5.40 -6.01
CA GLN A 102 10.19 4.56 -5.95
C GLN A 102 9.88 3.13 -6.38
N LYS A 103 10.80 2.53 -7.14
CA LYS A 103 10.71 1.12 -7.55
C LYS A 103 11.33 0.24 -6.48
N ILE A 104 10.59 -0.77 -6.07
CA ILE A 104 10.97 -1.74 -5.03
C ILE A 104 10.73 -3.13 -5.60
N GLU A 105 11.66 -4.03 -5.38
CA GLU A 105 11.48 -5.45 -5.67
C GLU A 105 10.85 -6.13 -4.45
N LEU A 106 9.79 -6.90 -4.68
CA LEU A 106 9.12 -7.70 -3.65
C LEU A 106 9.17 -9.18 -4.02
N ASN A 107 9.28 -10.01 -3.01
CA ASN A 107 9.29 -11.46 -3.07
C ASN A 107 8.05 -12.05 -2.37
N GLN A 108 7.89 -13.35 -2.43
CA GLN A 108 6.87 -14.07 -1.67
C GLN A 108 7.00 -13.79 -0.15
N GLY A 109 5.88 -13.55 0.50
CA GLY A 109 5.79 -13.22 1.93
C GLY A 109 5.87 -11.71 2.22
N GLU A 110 6.13 -10.87 1.20
CA GLU A 110 6.20 -9.42 1.39
C GLU A 110 4.84 -8.75 1.13
N PHE A 111 4.66 -7.55 1.72
CA PHE A 111 3.36 -6.90 1.79
C PHE A 111 3.13 -5.88 0.67
N ILE A 112 1.86 -5.84 0.23
CA ILE A 112 1.31 -4.84 -0.68
C ILE A 112 0.55 -3.79 0.13
N TYR A 113 0.68 -2.53 -0.28
CA TYR A 113 0.04 -1.37 0.35
C TYR A 113 -0.88 -0.65 -0.63
N LEU A 114 -1.78 0.14 -0.07
CA LEU A 114 -2.68 0.98 -0.87
C LEU A 114 -1.88 1.92 -1.78
N ASN A 115 -2.30 2.02 -3.03
CA ASN A 115 -1.66 2.79 -4.11
C ASN A 115 -0.28 2.26 -4.58
N ASP A 116 0.12 1.04 -4.20
CA ASP A 116 1.24 0.39 -4.87
C ASP A 116 0.88 0.08 -6.32
N LEU A 117 1.69 0.55 -7.26
CA LEU A 117 1.61 0.09 -8.64
C LEU A 117 2.41 -1.20 -8.76
N VAL A 118 1.71 -2.31 -8.87
CA VAL A 118 2.29 -3.64 -9.09
C VAL A 118 2.59 -3.82 -10.58
N ASP A 119 3.85 -4.09 -10.92
CA ASP A 119 4.32 -4.45 -12.27
C ASP A 119 4.95 -5.83 -12.22
N VAL A 120 4.26 -6.81 -12.76
CA VAL A 120 4.67 -8.22 -12.66
C VAL A 120 5.86 -8.53 -13.57
N GLY A 121 6.09 -7.72 -14.61
CA GLY A 121 7.16 -7.95 -15.57
C GLY A 121 6.98 -9.27 -16.33
N THR A 122 7.96 -10.17 -16.26
CA THR A 122 7.91 -11.48 -16.91
C THR A 122 7.46 -12.61 -15.99
N ASN A 123 7.18 -12.28 -14.72
CA ASN A 123 6.82 -13.26 -13.71
C ASN A 123 5.29 -13.38 -13.55
N THR A 124 4.85 -14.29 -12.71
CA THR A 124 3.49 -14.40 -12.22
C THR A 124 3.45 -14.00 -10.73
N VAL A 125 2.32 -13.48 -10.27
CA VAL A 125 2.13 -13.20 -8.86
C VAL A 125 0.73 -13.55 -8.38
N GLY A 126 0.65 -14.17 -7.20
CA GLY A 126 -0.58 -14.33 -6.43
C GLY A 126 -0.51 -13.44 -5.18
N ILE A 127 -1.54 -12.63 -4.98
CA ILE A 127 -1.69 -11.73 -3.84
C ILE A 127 -2.94 -12.14 -3.08
N THR A 128 -2.83 -12.29 -1.76
CA THR A 128 -3.98 -12.48 -0.88
C THR A 128 -4.18 -11.21 -0.07
N PHE A 129 -5.38 -10.62 -0.15
CA PHE A 129 -5.76 -9.42 0.59
C PHE A 129 -6.31 -9.76 1.98
N LYS A 130 -6.36 -8.77 2.86
CA LYS A 130 -6.84 -8.92 4.26
C LYS A 130 -8.29 -9.37 4.40
N ASP A 131 -9.10 -9.25 3.36
CA ASP A 131 -10.48 -9.72 3.30
C ASP A 131 -10.61 -11.14 2.70
N ASP A 132 -9.50 -11.85 2.52
CA ASP A 132 -9.38 -13.15 1.84
C ASP A 132 -9.65 -13.09 0.32
N THR A 133 -9.69 -11.92 -0.31
CA THR A 133 -9.65 -11.83 -1.76
C THR A 133 -8.30 -12.35 -2.27
N ALA A 134 -8.33 -13.30 -3.20
CA ALA A 134 -7.14 -13.80 -3.87
C ALA A 134 -7.09 -13.29 -5.31
N LEU A 135 -5.99 -12.67 -5.68
CA LEU A 135 -5.72 -12.12 -7.01
C LEU A 135 -4.50 -12.79 -7.61
N SER A 136 -4.58 -13.12 -8.89
CA SER A 136 -3.43 -13.57 -9.69
C SER A 136 -3.23 -12.65 -10.88
N LEU A 137 -1.99 -12.29 -11.13
CA LEU A 137 -1.55 -11.50 -12.28
C LEU A 137 -0.56 -12.31 -13.11
N GLU A 138 -0.80 -12.32 -14.41
CA GLU A 138 0.05 -13.01 -15.39
C GLU A 138 1.18 -12.09 -15.91
N PRO A 139 2.19 -12.64 -16.59
CA PRO A 139 3.28 -11.84 -17.16
C PRO A 139 2.79 -10.63 -17.96
N GLY A 140 3.40 -9.48 -17.70
CA GLY A 140 3.06 -8.21 -18.32
C GLY A 140 1.89 -7.47 -17.68
N ALA A 141 1.24 -8.06 -16.68
CA ALA A 141 0.14 -7.40 -16.00
C ALA A 141 0.63 -6.27 -15.08
N LYS A 142 -0.22 -5.23 -14.97
CA LYS A 142 -0.04 -4.09 -14.07
C LYS A 142 -1.34 -3.74 -13.39
N MET A 143 -1.25 -3.45 -12.10
CA MET A 143 -2.41 -3.17 -11.26
C MET A 143 -2.09 -2.16 -10.16
N VAL A 144 -3.11 -1.39 -9.77
CA VAL A 144 -3.14 -0.58 -8.55
C VAL A 144 -4.38 -0.94 -7.76
N VAL A 145 -4.29 -0.98 -6.44
CA VAL A 145 -5.45 -0.95 -5.54
C VAL A 145 -5.49 0.43 -4.92
N ASP A 146 -6.46 1.24 -5.31
CA ASP A 146 -6.58 2.63 -4.90
C ASP A 146 -7.61 2.85 -3.79
N GLU A 147 -8.48 1.86 -3.56
CA GLU A 147 -9.39 1.81 -2.43
C GLU A 147 -9.33 0.43 -1.76
N PHE A 148 -9.07 0.41 -0.46
CA PHE A 148 -9.17 -0.78 0.36
C PHE A 148 -9.43 -0.40 1.81
N TYR A 149 -10.56 -0.85 2.33
CA TYR A 149 -10.84 -0.85 3.76
C TYR A 149 -11.69 -2.08 4.10
N TYR A 150 -11.45 -2.68 5.26
CA TYR A 150 -12.18 -3.86 5.71
C TYR A 150 -12.29 -3.89 7.23
N ASP A 151 -13.53 -3.86 7.71
CA ASP A 151 -13.88 -4.01 9.13
C ASP A 151 -14.88 -5.17 9.25
N PRO A 152 -14.42 -6.38 9.63
CA PRO A 152 -15.29 -7.54 9.79
C PRO A 152 -16.26 -7.41 10.95
N GLU A 153 -15.93 -6.65 12.02
CA GLU A 153 -16.79 -6.48 13.18
C GLU A 153 -17.97 -5.57 12.86
N ALA A 154 -17.73 -4.51 12.10
CA ALA A 154 -18.77 -3.60 11.63
C ALA A 154 -19.49 -4.10 10.38
N ASN A 155 -19.06 -5.22 9.77
CA ASN A 155 -19.52 -5.71 8.47
C ASN A 155 -19.46 -4.61 7.40
N GLN A 156 -18.31 -3.92 7.33
CA GLN A 156 -18.03 -2.85 6.38
C GLN A 156 -16.78 -3.15 5.58
N GLY A 157 -16.76 -2.72 4.33
CA GLY A 157 -15.60 -2.88 3.48
C GLY A 157 -15.81 -2.24 2.11
N GLY A 158 -14.71 -1.86 1.48
CA GLY A 158 -14.64 -1.38 0.11
C GLY A 158 -13.29 -1.71 -0.51
N MET A 159 -13.31 -2.09 -1.79
CA MET A 159 -12.10 -2.36 -2.56
C MET A 159 -12.32 -1.94 -4.02
N ASN A 160 -11.39 -1.17 -4.55
CA ASN A 160 -11.25 -0.97 -5.98
C ASN A 160 -9.86 -1.41 -6.45
N ALA A 161 -9.81 -2.28 -7.46
CA ALA A 161 -8.60 -2.73 -8.11
C ALA A 161 -8.61 -2.29 -9.58
N ASP A 162 -7.66 -1.46 -9.98
CA ASP A 162 -7.49 -0.99 -11.35
C ASP A 162 -6.43 -1.85 -12.05
N VAL A 163 -6.86 -2.74 -12.94
CA VAL A 163 -5.97 -3.49 -13.82
C VAL A 163 -5.68 -2.65 -15.06
N ILE A 164 -4.49 -2.05 -15.08
CA ILE A 164 -4.05 -1.13 -16.12
C ILE A 164 -3.70 -1.88 -17.43
N GLY A 165 -3.29 -3.13 -17.31
CA GLY A 165 -2.96 -3.97 -18.47
C GLY A 165 -2.62 -5.39 -18.07
N GLY A 166 -2.69 -6.30 -19.04
CA GLY A 166 -2.36 -7.72 -18.89
C GLY A 166 -3.51 -8.59 -18.42
N SER A 167 -3.23 -9.88 -18.23
CA SER A 167 -4.23 -10.86 -17.81
C SER A 167 -4.23 -11.01 -16.29
N PHE A 168 -5.42 -11.19 -15.75
CA PHE A 168 -5.66 -11.32 -14.32
C PHE A 168 -6.77 -12.33 -14.02
N SER A 169 -6.77 -12.87 -12.83
CA SER A 169 -7.92 -13.57 -12.26
C SER A 169 -8.02 -13.27 -10.77
N PHE A 170 -9.24 -13.26 -10.24
CA PHE A 170 -9.43 -13.13 -8.81
C PHE A 170 -10.62 -13.96 -8.32
N VAL A 171 -10.53 -14.33 -7.05
CA VAL A 171 -11.60 -14.92 -6.26
C VAL A 171 -11.96 -13.90 -5.19
N SER A 172 -13.18 -13.39 -5.23
CA SER A 172 -13.63 -12.37 -4.29
C SER A 172 -13.71 -12.90 -2.87
N GLY A 173 -13.23 -12.09 -1.94
CA GLY A 173 -13.23 -12.37 -0.50
C GLY A 173 -14.48 -11.89 0.22
N ASN A 174 -14.27 -11.37 1.44
CA ASN A 174 -15.35 -10.98 2.34
C ASN A 174 -15.93 -9.60 2.02
N ILE A 175 -15.14 -8.66 1.48
CA ILE A 175 -15.63 -7.34 1.05
C ILE A 175 -16.78 -7.48 0.04
N ALA A 176 -16.64 -8.37 -0.93
CA ALA A 176 -17.67 -8.60 -1.94
C ALA A 176 -19.03 -9.10 -1.38
N LYS A 177 -19.07 -9.52 -0.11
CA LYS A 177 -20.28 -9.97 0.60
C LYS A 177 -20.96 -8.86 1.40
N VAL A 178 -20.24 -7.75 1.66
CA VAL A 178 -20.73 -6.66 2.51
C VAL A 178 -21.87 -5.88 1.85
N GLY A 179 -21.81 -5.67 0.53
CA GLY A 179 -22.82 -4.91 -0.18
C GLY A 179 -22.69 -5.00 -1.69
N ASN A 180 -23.68 -4.42 -2.38
CA ASN A 180 -23.57 -4.22 -3.81
C ASN A 180 -22.49 -3.16 -4.07
N ASP A 181 -21.63 -3.41 -5.04
CA ASP A 181 -20.56 -2.51 -5.44
C ASP A 181 -19.49 -2.24 -4.35
N ALA A 182 -19.48 -3.02 -3.26
CA ALA A 182 -18.43 -2.94 -2.24
C ALA A 182 -17.05 -3.36 -2.79
N MET A 183 -17.04 -4.20 -3.82
CA MET A 183 -15.84 -4.58 -4.55
C MET A 183 -15.99 -4.28 -6.03
N THR A 184 -15.04 -3.55 -6.59
CA THR A 184 -14.97 -3.23 -8.02
C THR A 184 -13.62 -3.60 -8.60
N VAL A 185 -13.64 -4.00 -9.86
CA VAL A 185 -12.44 -4.17 -10.68
C VAL A 185 -12.61 -3.34 -11.95
N SER A 186 -11.66 -2.45 -12.16
CA SER A 186 -11.63 -1.56 -13.31
C SER A 186 -10.53 -1.96 -14.28
N THR A 187 -10.79 -1.74 -15.56
CA THR A 187 -9.81 -1.79 -16.65
C THR A 187 -9.88 -0.44 -17.38
N PRO A 188 -8.98 -0.15 -18.33
CA PRO A 188 -9.03 1.12 -19.07
C PRO A 188 -10.36 1.41 -19.79
N VAL A 189 -11.18 0.39 -20.05
CA VAL A 189 -12.41 0.54 -20.84
C VAL A 189 -13.70 0.18 -20.10
N LEU A 190 -13.62 -0.46 -18.92
CA LEU A 190 -14.82 -0.84 -18.18
C LEU A 190 -14.55 -1.03 -16.69
N THR A 191 -15.59 -0.89 -15.88
CA THR A 191 -15.60 -1.23 -14.45
C THR A 191 -16.68 -2.26 -14.18
N ILE A 192 -16.37 -3.29 -13.42
CA ILE A 192 -17.30 -4.32 -12.98
C ILE A 192 -17.42 -4.33 -11.46
N GLY A 193 -18.66 -4.40 -10.97
CA GLY A 193 -18.95 -4.75 -9.57
C GLY A 193 -18.84 -6.26 -9.38
N VAL A 194 -18.22 -6.69 -8.30
CA VAL A 194 -17.98 -8.10 -8.00
C VAL A 194 -18.76 -8.51 -6.76
N ARG A 195 -19.49 -9.60 -6.86
CA ARG A 195 -20.26 -10.14 -5.73
C ARG A 195 -20.14 -11.65 -5.66
N GLY A 196 -19.23 -12.13 -4.79
CA GLY A 196 -19.12 -13.56 -4.46
C GLY A 196 -18.84 -14.45 -5.67
N THR A 197 -17.91 -14.05 -6.56
CA THR A 197 -17.64 -14.75 -7.81
C THR A 197 -16.15 -14.84 -8.09
N GLN A 198 -15.82 -15.74 -8.99
CA GLN A 198 -14.51 -15.84 -9.61
C GLN A 198 -14.52 -15.12 -10.96
N VAL A 199 -13.56 -14.25 -11.21
CA VAL A 199 -13.43 -13.49 -12.44
C VAL A 199 -12.06 -13.69 -13.02
N ALA A 200 -11.98 -13.89 -14.32
CA ALA A 200 -10.75 -13.78 -15.08
C ALA A 200 -10.93 -12.77 -16.21
N GLY A 201 -9.87 -12.10 -16.57
CA GLY A 201 -9.94 -11.11 -17.63
C GLY A 201 -8.60 -10.73 -18.20
N ARG A 202 -8.66 -9.94 -19.25
CA ARG A 202 -7.53 -9.32 -19.89
C ARG A 202 -7.83 -7.85 -20.13
N ALA A 203 -7.02 -7.00 -19.53
CA ALA A 203 -7.05 -5.57 -19.75
C ALA A 203 -6.07 -5.19 -20.86
N ASN A 204 -6.56 -4.47 -21.84
CA ASN A 204 -5.77 -3.91 -22.95
C ASN A 204 -6.03 -2.40 -23.03
N GLN A 205 -5.23 -1.71 -23.85
CA GLN A 205 -5.41 -0.27 -24.06
C GLN A 205 -6.74 0.05 -24.73
N GLU A 206 -7.18 1.31 -24.59
CA GLU A 206 -8.36 1.80 -25.28
C GLU A 206 -8.23 1.59 -26.81
N GLY A 207 -9.26 0.96 -27.41
CA GLY A 207 -9.29 0.57 -28.83
C GLY A 207 -8.87 -0.87 -29.09
N GLU A 208 -8.44 -1.62 -28.09
CA GLU A 208 -8.17 -3.05 -28.18
C GLU A 208 -9.26 -3.86 -27.44
N ASP A 209 -9.38 -5.15 -27.80
CA ASP A 209 -10.35 -6.03 -27.16
C ASP A 209 -9.98 -6.32 -25.69
N ASN A 210 -10.84 -5.92 -24.77
CA ASN A 210 -10.79 -6.27 -23.36
C ASN A 210 -11.78 -7.42 -23.12
N GLU A 211 -11.36 -8.43 -22.38
CA GLU A 211 -12.17 -9.61 -22.11
C GLU A 211 -12.34 -9.80 -20.60
N ILE A 212 -13.57 -10.07 -20.16
CA ILE A 212 -13.85 -10.48 -18.78
C ILE A 212 -14.80 -11.67 -18.82
N VAL A 213 -14.44 -12.70 -18.08
CA VAL A 213 -15.18 -13.94 -17.96
C VAL A 213 -15.50 -14.19 -16.47
N LEU A 214 -16.76 -14.42 -16.19
CA LEU A 214 -17.19 -14.94 -14.90
C LEU A 214 -16.99 -16.46 -14.91
N LEU A 215 -16.26 -16.96 -13.95
CA LEU A 215 -16.01 -18.37 -13.81
C LEU A 215 -17.05 -18.99 -12.86
N PRO A 216 -17.59 -20.19 -13.15
CA PRO A 216 -18.51 -20.85 -12.26
C PRO A 216 -17.80 -21.26 -10.96
N ASN A 217 -18.52 -21.09 -9.83
CA ASN A 217 -18.09 -21.58 -8.52
C ASN A 217 -18.15 -23.10 -8.46
#